data_11e8959ecf308bb93c01a5bf62a50ad0
#
_entry.id   11e8959ecf308bb93c01a5bf62a50ad0
#
_cell.length_a   1.000
_cell.length_b   1.000
_cell.length_c   1.000
_cell.angle_alpha   90.00
_cell.angle_beta   90.00
_cell.angle_gamma   90.00
#
_symmetry.space_group_name_H-M   'P 1'
#
loop_
_entity.id
_entity.type
_entity.pdbx_description
1 polymer ?
#
loop_
_entity_poly.entity_id
_entity_poly.type
_entity_poly.pdbx_seq_one_letter_code
_entity_poly.pdbx_strand_id
1 'polypeptide(L)'
;MYTAIKGKGAFMNNKKLPLIKNTPLKSLQKSLFITEFGYFLGQEKLDIKVGNAKSMLSIPAHGVRAMGSCALDMCQVARGGADFYFEIGIHTWDLAAATCIVRESGGIVVGYTRPKGLDDKIPISDEPFDLNGRRVLCIRGCIEGREYQSKLLGEVREKLKDMEIESD
;
A
#
# COMPACT_ATOMS: atom_id res chain seq x y z
N MET A 1 -11.21 -10.68 -13.00
CA MET A 1 -10.91 -9.35 -13.58
C MET A 1 -11.22 -8.28 -12.54
N TYR A 2 -10.32 -7.30 -12.35
CA TYR A 2 -10.55 -6.11 -11.52
C TYR A 2 -10.76 -4.90 -12.43
N THR A 3 -11.71 -4.04 -12.08
CA THR A 3 -12.03 -2.83 -12.83
C THR A 3 -12.36 -1.69 -11.89
N ALA A 4 -12.02 -0.46 -12.26
CA ALA A 4 -12.43 0.75 -11.55
C ALA A 4 -12.55 1.93 -12.52
N ILE A 5 -13.44 2.84 -12.20
CA ILE A 5 -13.58 4.15 -12.85
C ILE A 5 -13.68 5.19 -11.75
N LYS A 6 -12.88 6.26 -11.84
CA LYS A 6 -12.88 7.36 -10.86
C LYS A 6 -14.31 7.88 -10.60
N GLY A 7 -14.71 7.87 -9.33
CA GLY A 7 -16.04 8.29 -8.88
C GLY A 7 -17.15 7.25 -9.08
N LYS A 8 -16.85 6.06 -9.62
CA LYS A 8 -17.87 5.02 -9.86
C LYS A 8 -17.61 3.72 -9.09
N GLY A 9 -16.54 3.68 -8.29
CA GLY A 9 -16.15 2.54 -7.48
C GLY A 9 -15.30 1.50 -8.22
N ALA A 10 -14.86 0.51 -7.47
CA ALA A 10 -14.07 -0.62 -7.94
C ALA A 10 -14.85 -1.93 -7.86
N PHE A 11 -14.53 -2.87 -8.75
CA PHE A 11 -15.23 -4.15 -8.87
C PHE A 11 -14.25 -5.31 -9.12
N MET A 12 -14.61 -6.49 -8.64
CA MET A 12 -13.99 -7.77 -8.98
C MET A 12 -15.05 -8.69 -9.56
N ASN A 13 -14.91 -9.08 -10.85
CA ASN A 13 -15.89 -9.92 -11.54
C ASN A 13 -17.34 -9.40 -11.34
N ASN A 14 -17.57 -8.12 -11.56
CA ASN A 14 -18.84 -7.39 -11.37
C ASN A 14 -19.33 -7.29 -9.91
N LYS A 15 -18.59 -7.78 -8.92
CA LYS A 15 -18.89 -7.59 -7.50
C LYS A 15 -18.17 -6.35 -6.99
N LYS A 16 -18.92 -5.43 -6.37
CA LYS A 16 -18.37 -4.17 -5.84
C LYS A 16 -17.36 -4.44 -4.72
N LEU A 17 -16.25 -3.70 -4.74
CA LEU A 17 -15.20 -3.74 -3.70
C LEU A 17 -15.45 -2.69 -2.62
N PRO A 18 -14.98 -2.93 -1.37
CA PRO A 18 -14.41 -4.20 -0.90
C PRO A 18 -15.49 -5.31 -0.84
N LEU A 19 -15.07 -6.57 -0.94
CA LEU A 19 -16.02 -7.71 -0.91
C LEU A 19 -16.74 -7.82 0.43
N ILE A 20 -16.07 -7.48 1.52
CA ILE A 20 -16.62 -7.40 2.87
C ILE A 20 -16.64 -5.92 3.25
N LYS A 21 -17.82 -5.34 3.36
CA LYS A 21 -17.99 -3.95 3.76
C LYS A 21 -17.78 -3.78 5.27
N ASN A 22 -17.37 -2.57 5.64
CA ASN A 22 -17.27 -2.16 7.05
C ASN A 22 -16.39 -3.07 7.90
N THR A 23 -15.31 -3.59 7.33
CA THR A 23 -14.35 -4.40 8.07
C THR A 23 -13.49 -3.49 8.95
N PRO A 24 -13.44 -3.73 10.27
CA PRO A 24 -12.59 -2.94 11.16
C PRO A 24 -11.11 -3.20 10.88
N LEU A 25 -10.29 -2.18 11.11
CA LEU A 25 -8.83 -2.26 11.09
C LEU A 25 -8.29 -1.62 12.38
N LYS A 26 -8.40 -2.34 13.47
CA LYS A 26 -8.23 -1.79 14.84
C LYS A 26 -6.81 -1.37 15.20
N SER A 27 -5.78 -1.95 14.58
CA SER A 27 -4.37 -1.62 14.84
C SER A 27 -3.45 -2.33 13.85
N LEU A 28 -2.17 -1.95 13.80
CA LEU A 28 -1.15 -2.70 13.05
C LEU A 28 -0.94 -4.12 13.62
N GLN A 29 -1.09 -4.29 14.91
CA GLN A 29 -1.20 -5.61 15.54
C GLN A 29 -2.43 -6.30 14.96
N LYS A 30 -2.31 -7.53 14.50
CA LYS A 30 -3.36 -8.29 13.79
C LYS A 30 -3.58 -7.90 12.31
N SER A 31 -2.74 -7.04 11.75
CA SER A 31 -2.77 -6.76 10.31
C SER A 31 -2.07 -7.83 9.50
N LEU A 32 -2.55 -8.05 8.29
CA LEU A 32 -1.88 -8.85 7.27
C LEU A 32 -1.22 -7.90 6.27
N PHE A 33 0.10 -8.00 6.14
CA PHE A 33 0.90 -7.22 5.20
C PHE A 33 1.23 -8.01 3.95
N ILE A 34 1.34 -7.30 2.83
CA ILE A 34 1.92 -7.81 1.59
C ILE A 34 3.15 -6.96 1.26
N THR A 35 4.23 -7.59 0.84
CA THR A 35 5.42 -6.92 0.29
C THR A 35 6.13 -7.86 -0.66
N GLU A 36 6.84 -7.30 -1.64
CA GLU A 36 7.60 -8.04 -2.62
C GLU A 36 9.09 -7.71 -2.51
N PHE A 37 9.92 -8.70 -2.81
CA PHE A 37 11.37 -8.52 -2.75
C PHE A 37 11.95 -8.17 -4.12
N GLY A 38 11.21 -8.43 -5.21
CA GLY A 38 11.57 -8.11 -6.59
C GLY A 38 12.79 -8.88 -7.09
N TYR A 39 13.37 -8.40 -8.21
CA TYR A 39 14.61 -8.96 -8.74
C TYR A 39 15.80 -8.67 -7.82
N PHE A 40 16.86 -9.44 -7.98
CA PHE A 40 18.11 -9.23 -7.27
C PHE A 40 18.67 -7.82 -7.55
N LEU A 41 18.69 -6.99 -6.54
CA LEU A 41 19.10 -5.58 -6.61
C LEU A 41 20.48 -5.35 -5.95
N GLY A 42 21.21 -6.40 -5.67
CA GLY A 42 22.41 -6.35 -4.83
C GLY A 42 22.08 -6.48 -3.32
N GLN A 43 23.08 -6.87 -2.54
CA GLN A 43 22.91 -7.23 -1.14
C GLN A 43 22.34 -6.08 -0.30
N GLU A 44 22.84 -4.86 -0.47
CA GLU A 44 22.42 -3.69 0.30
C GLU A 44 20.91 -3.41 0.14
N LYS A 45 20.43 -3.39 -1.10
CA LYS A 45 18.99 -3.14 -1.39
C LYS A 45 18.11 -4.29 -0.90
N LEU A 46 18.60 -5.53 -1.00
CA LEU A 46 17.93 -6.70 -0.43
C LEU A 46 17.82 -6.61 1.09
N ASP A 47 18.88 -6.19 1.77
CA ASP A 47 18.90 -6.02 3.22
C ASP A 47 17.89 -4.98 3.69
N ILE A 48 17.69 -3.89 2.93
CA ILE A 48 16.66 -2.90 3.21
C ILE A 48 15.26 -3.53 3.07
N LYS A 49 14.98 -4.24 1.98
CA LYS A 49 13.67 -4.88 1.76
C LYS A 49 13.35 -5.92 2.84
N VAL A 50 14.32 -6.77 3.17
CA VAL A 50 14.18 -7.77 4.25
C VAL A 50 14.05 -7.07 5.61
N GLY A 51 14.82 -6.01 5.84
CA GLY A 51 14.74 -5.17 7.03
C GLY A 51 13.35 -4.56 7.22
N ASN A 52 12.72 -4.08 6.15
CA ASN A 52 11.36 -3.56 6.16
C ASN A 52 10.35 -4.65 6.53
N ALA A 53 10.44 -5.83 5.92
CA ALA A 53 9.60 -6.98 6.28
C ALA A 53 9.80 -7.38 7.75
N LYS A 54 11.04 -7.43 8.24
CA LYS A 54 11.37 -7.69 9.65
C LYS A 54 10.76 -6.64 10.58
N SER A 55 10.82 -5.35 10.22
CA SER A 55 10.20 -4.27 10.99
C SER A 55 8.69 -4.45 11.13
N MET A 56 8.01 -4.90 10.07
CA MET A 56 6.58 -5.20 10.13
C MET A 56 6.27 -6.43 10.98
N LEU A 57 7.10 -7.48 10.91
CA LEU A 57 6.93 -8.69 11.71
C LEU A 57 7.24 -8.46 13.20
N SER A 58 8.03 -7.45 13.56
CA SER A 58 8.30 -7.07 14.96
C SER A 58 7.08 -6.41 15.63
N ILE A 59 6.14 -5.89 14.85
CA ILE A 59 4.78 -5.66 15.31
C ILE A 59 4.13 -7.06 15.36
N PRO A 60 3.34 -7.43 16.37
CA PRO A 60 2.70 -8.74 16.38
C PRO A 60 1.58 -8.80 15.33
N ALA A 61 1.96 -8.64 14.06
CA ALA A 61 1.11 -8.76 12.88
C ALA A 61 0.70 -10.22 12.65
N HIS A 62 -0.40 -10.45 11.95
CA HIS A 62 -0.82 -11.80 11.56
C HIS A 62 0.15 -12.48 10.59
N GLY A 63 0.91 -11.70 9.85
CA GLY A 63 1.95 -12.19 8.98
C GLY A 63 2.22 -11.30 7.76
N VAL A 64 3.20 -11.73 6.98
CA VAL A 64 3.59 -11.11 5.71
C VAL A 64 3.35 -12.11 4.57
N ARG A 65 2.93 -11.64 3.42
CA ARG A 65 2.76 -12.41 2.18
C ARG A 65 3.57 -11.77 1.07
N ALA A 66 3.98 -12.59 0.11
CA ALA A 66 4.53 -12.20 -1.17
C ALA A 66 3.85 -13.03 -2.26
N MET A 67 3.34 -12.41 -3.32
CA MET A 67 2.56 -13.08 -4.36
C MET A 67 3.11 -12.85 -5.77
N GLY A 68 4.14 -12.01 -5.91
CA GLY A 68 4.88 -11.82 -7.14
C GLY A 68 4.30 -10.80 -8.12
N SER A 69 3.32 -9.98 -7.72
CA SER A 69 2.75 -8.95 -8.61
C SER A 69 2.18 -7.77 -7.85
N CYS A 70 2.84 -6.63 -7.94
CA CYS A 70 2.39 -5.35 -7.37
C CYS A 70 0.90 -5.07 -7.67
N ALA A 71 0.49 -5.18 -8.93
CA ALA A 71 -0.89 -4.90 -9.32
C ALA A 71 -1.89 -5.84 -8.64
N LEU A 72 -1.57 -7.13 -8.53
CA LEU A 72 -2.43 -8.11 -7.85
C LEU A 72 -2.41 -7.94 -6.34
N ASP A 73 -1.26 -7.58 -5.75
CA ASP A 73 -1.10 -7.30 -4.33
C ASP A 73 -1.96 -6.11 -3.90
N MET A 74 -1.92 -5.02 -4.66
CA MET A 74 -2.81 -3.88 -4.46
C MET A 74 -4.29 -4.26 -4.62
N CYS A 75 -4.61 -5.15 -5.56
CA CYS A 75 -5.97 -5.68 -5.70
C CYS A 75 -6.40 -6.55 -4.50
N GLN A 76 -5.47 -7.28 -3.86
CA GLN A 76 -5.77 -7.99 -2.60
C GLN A 76 -6.13 -7.01 -1.48
N VAL A 77 -5.37 -5.90 -1.37
CA VAL A 77 -5.71 -4.82 -0.42
C VAL A 77 -7.08 -4.23 -0.74
N ALA A 78 -7.36 -3.89 -2.00
CA ALA A 78 -8.63 -3.32 -2.44
C ALA A 78 -9.84 -4.20 -2.12
N ARG A 79 -9.70 -5.53 -2.23
CA ARG A 79 -10.80 -6.46 -1.94
C ARG A 79 -10.96 -6.80 -0.44
N GLY A 80 -10.01 -6.40 0.41
CA GLY A 80 -9.98 -6.73 1.83
C GLY A 80 -9.29 -8.06 2.16
N GLY A 81 -8.50 -8.61 1.24
CA GLY A 81 -7.72 -9.85 1.44
C GLY A 81 -6.40 -9.63 2.18
N ALA A 82 -5.95 -8.37 2.27
CA ALA A 82 -4.85 -7.92 3.11
C ALA A 82 -5.15 -6.51 3.60
N ASP A 83 -4.43 -6.07 4.65
CA ASP A 83 -4.65 -4.76 5.25
C ASP A 83 -3.75 -3.69 4.63
N PHE A 84 -2.49 -4.04 4.38
CA PHE A 84 -1.47 -3.15 3.84
C PHE A 84 -0.66 -3.84 2.75
N TYR A 85 -0.17 -3.02 1.82
CA TYR A 85 0.88 -3.41 0.89
C TYR A 85 1.91 -2.30 0.80
N PHE A 86 3.19 -2.67 0.72
CA PHE A 86 4.30 -1.76 0.50
C PHE A 86 5.38 -2.41 -0.37
N GLU A 87 5.91 -1.64 -1.30
CA GLU A 87 7.01 -2.09 -2.17
C GLU A 87 7.83 -0.92 -2.70
N ILE A 88 9.11 -1.18 -3.00
CA ILE A 88 10.04 -0.30 -3.67
C ILE A 88 10.58 -0.99 -4.93
N GLY A 89 10.74 -0.23 -6.02
CA GLY A 89 11.36 -0.69 -7.25
C GLY A 89 10.38 -1.03 -8.37
N ILE A 90 9.08 -0.82 -8.13
CA ILE A 90 8.01 -1.03 -9.12
C ILE A 90 7.98 0.11 -10.14
N HIS A 91 7.29 -0.11 -11.25
CA HIS A 91 7.11 0.85 -12.34
C HIS A 91 5.69 1.39 -12.44
N THR A 92 5.52 2.46 -13.21
CA THR A 92 4.22 3.12 -13.39
C THR A 92 3.13 2.18 -13.91
N TRP A 93 3.46 1.27 -14.81
CA TRP A 93 2.50 0.30 -15.37
C TRP A 93 2.03 -0.73 -14.34
N ASP A 94 2.80 -1.00 -13.28
CA ASP A 94 2.37 -1.85 -12.16
C ASP A 94 1.39 -1.12 -11.24
N LEU A 95 1.51 0.21 -11.14
CA LEU A 95 0.81 1.05 -10.17
C LEU A 95 -0.48 1.68 -10.71
N ALA A 96 -0.50 2.10 -11.98
CA ALA A 96 -1.50 3.03 -12.48
C ALA A 96 -2.93 2.50 -12.32
N ALA A 97 -3.21 1.30 -12.82
CA ALA A 97 -4.55 0.70 -12.73
C ALA A 97 -4.91 0.34 -11.29
N ALA A 98 -3.97 -0.27 -10.56
CA ALA A 98 -4.19 -0.73 -9.20
C ALA A 98 -4.44 0.41 -8.21
N THR A 99 -3.78 1.57 -8.40
CA THR A 99 -4.04 2.79 -7.62
C THR A 99 -5.49 3.24 -7.73
N CYS A 100 -6.05 3.23 -8.94
CA CYS A 100 -7.46 3.54 -9.13
C CYS A 100 -8.36 2.52 -8.40
N ILE A 101 -8.06 1.23 -8.51
CA ILE A 101 -8.83 0.16 -7.85
C ILE A 101 -8.82 0.31 -6.33
N VAL A 102 -7.64 0.54 -5.72
CA VAL A 102 -7.52 0.73 -4.27
C VAL A 102 -8.30 1.97 -3.81
N ARG A 103 -8.13 3.11 -4.48
CA ARG A 103 -8.81 4.36 -4.12
C ARG A 103 -10.32 4.25 -4.24
N GLU A 104 -10.82 3.67 -5.31
CA GLU A 104 -12.25 3.48 -5.56
C GLU A 104 -12.89 2.39 -4.68
N SER A 105 -12.09 1.55 -4.02
CA SER A 105 -12.55 0.62 -2.97
C SER A 105 -12.54 1.23 -1.55
N GLY A 106 -12.18 2.53 -1.42
CA GLY A 106 -12.10 3.24 -0.14
C GLY A 106 -10.74 3.18 0.55
N GLY A 107 -9.74 2.62 -0.11
CA GLY A 107 -8.37 2.59 0.38
C GLY A 107 -7.59 3.89 0.10
N ILE A 108 -6.37 3.97 0.64
CA ILE A 108 -5.43 5.07 0.44
C ILE A 108 -4.17 4.53 -0.21
N VAL A 109 -3.59 5.30 -1.15
CA VAL A 109 -2.31 4.98 -1.80
C VAL A 109 -1.41 6.20 -1.71
N VAL A 110 -0.19 6.02 -1.18
CA VAL A 110 0.84 7.06 -0.96
C VAL A 110 2.24 6.50 -1.24
N GLY A 111 3.24 7.38 -1.29
CA GLY A 111 4.65 7.00 -1.32
C GLY A 111 5.19 6.62 0.07
N TYR A 112 6.43 6.13 0.12
CA TYR A 112 7.13 5.80 1.37
C TYR A 112 7.44 7.04 2.20
N THR A 113 7.79 8.13 1.53
CA THR A 113 8.13 9.40 2.15
C THR A 113 7.10 10.45 1.82
N ARG A 114 6.94 11.41 2.70
CA ARG A 114 6.13 12.59 2.45
C ARG A 114 6.76 13.40 1.31
N PRO A 115 5.97 13.90 0.34
CA PRO A 115 6.51 14.79 -0.69
C PRO A 115 7.19 16.02 -0.08
N LYS A 116 8.39 16.36 -0.58
CA LYS A 116 9.15 17.52 -0.10
C LYS A 116 8.36 18.81 -0.37
N GLY A 117 8.31 19.69 0.64
CA GLY A 117 7.62 20.98 0.54
C GLY A 117 6.09 20.91 0.66
N LEU A 118 5.53 19.75 0.90
CA LEU A 118 4.09 19.62 1.19
C LEU A 118 3.80 20.16 2.59
N ASP A 119 2.75 20.97 2.73
CA ASP A 119 2.29 21.51 4.03
C ASP A 119 1.97 20.37 4.99
N ASP A 120 2.55 20.41 6.19
CA ASP A 120 2.40 19.38 7.23
C ASP A 120 0.94 19.20 7.71
N LYS A 121 0.09 20.19 7.45
CA LYS A 121 -1.34 20.12 7.76
C LYS A 121 -2.12 19.22 6.80
N ILE A 122 -1.57 18.90 5.63
CA ILE A 122 -2.23 18.02 4.68
C ILE A 122 -2.21 16.60 5.22
N PRO A 123 -3.38 15.95 5.40
CA PRO A 123 -3.44 14.56 5.87
C PRO A 123 -2.74 13.62 4.89
N ILE A 124 -2.17 12.53 5.40
CA ILE A 124 -1.54 11.49 4.56
C ILE A 124 -2.50 10.99 3.46
N SER A 125 -3.81 10.90 3.77
CA SER A 125 -4.81 10.47 2.80
C SER A 125 -4.94 11.36 1.57
N ASP A 126 -4.51 12.61 1.68
CA ASP A 126 -4.68 13.65 0.65
C ASP A 126 -3.34 14.02 0.00
N GLU A 127 -2.25 13.37 0.39
CA GLU A 127 -0.96 13.53 -0.24
C GLU A 127 -1.01 13.16 -1.72
N PRO A 128 -0.36 13.95 -2.59
CA PRO A 128 -0.19 13.56 -3.98
C PRO A 128 0.64 12.27 -4.07
N PHE A 129 0.21 11.34 -4.91
CA PHE A 129 0.92 10.10 -5.18
C PHE A 129 1.64 10.19 -6.52
N ASP A 130 2.95 10.11 -6.48
CA ASP A 130 3.79 10.07 -7.68
C ASP A 130 3.87 8.63 -8.21
N LEU A 131 3.25 8.39 -9.36
CA LEU A 131 3.32 7.10 -10.05
C LEU A 131 4.73 6.75 -10.54
N ASN A 132 5.58 7.76 -10.80
CA ASN A 132 6.96 7.55 -11.24
C ASN A 132 7.94 7.37 -10.07
N GLY A 133 7.48 7.60 -8.84
CA GLY A 133 8.31 7.52 -7.64
C GLY A 133 8.80 6.12 -7.28
N ARG A 134 8.33 5.08 -8.00
CA ARG A 134 8.75 3.67 -7.82
C ARG A 134 8.62 3.14 -6.39
N ARG A 135 7.73 3.75 -5.60
CA ARG A 135 7.45 3.41 -4.19
C ARG A 135 5.98 3.47 -3.93
N VAL A 136 5.45 2.46 -3.28
CA VAL A 136 4.05 2.41 -2.91
C VAL A 136 3.86 1.93 -1.49
N LEU A 137 2.98 2.60 -0.78
CA LEU A 137 2.38 2.16 0.47
C LEU A 137 0.87 2.34 0.33
N CYS A 138 0.10 1.29 0.52
CA CYS A 138 -1.34 1.40 0.52
C CYS A 138 -2.01 0.63 1.65
N ILE A 139 -3.21 1.07 2.00
CA ILE A 139 -4.06 0.51 3.04
C ILE A 139 -5.48 0.30 2.48
N ARG A 140 -6.14 -0.77 2.89
CA ARG A 140 -7.55 -0.99 2.54
C ARG A 140 -8.50 0.00 3.21
N GLY A 141 -9.72 0.10 2.69
CA GLY A 141 -10.83 0.77 3.37
C GLY A 141 -11.17 0.12 4.72
N CYS A 142 -11.60 0.92 5.70
CA CYS A 142 -12.05 0.45 7.00
C CYS A 142 -13.21 1.31 7.54
N ILE A 143 -13.93 0.80 8.54
CA ILE A 143 -15.08 1.50 9.12
C ILE A 143 -14.70 2.72 9.96
N GLU A 144 -13.48 2.76 10.47
CA GLU A 144 -12.95 3.87 11.26
C GLU A 144 -12.70 5.13 10.42
N GLY A 145 -12.68 4.98 9.09
CA GLY A 145 -12.59 6.10 8.15
C GLY A 145 -11.16 6.56 7.84
N ARG A 146 -11.07 7.61 7.02
CA ARG A 146 -9.80 8.07 6.42
C ARG A 146 -8.79 8.64 7.43
N GLU A 147 -9.24 9.29 8.47
CA GLU A 147 -8.36 9.81 9.52
C GLU A 147 -7.62 8.68 10.22
N TYR A 148 -8.31 7.61 10.53
CA TYR A 148 -7.72 6.43 11.15
C TYR A 148 -6.77 5.69 10.18
N GLN A 149 -7.16 5.55 8.90
CA GLN A 149 -6.27 5.02 7.87
C GLN A 149 -4.98 5.85 7.76
N SER A 150 -5.08 7.19 7.78
CA SER A 150 -3.94 8.11 7.74
C SER A 150 -3.01 7.91 8.94
N LYS A 151 -3.55 7.75 10.14
CA LYS A 151 -2.78 7.45 11.34
C LYS A 151 -1.99 6.15 11.19
N LEU A 152 -2.65 5.06 10.78
CA LEU A 152 -1.99 3.76 10.62
C LEU A 152 -0.94 3.78 9.49
N LEU A 153 -1.19 4.50 8.39
CA LEU A 153 -0.19 4.69 7.34
C LEU A 153 1.05 5.45 7.85
N GLY A 154 0.87 6.45 8.71
CA GLY A 154 1.96 7.14 9.39
C GLY A 154 2.80 6.18 10.23
N GLU A 155 2.16 5.37 11.07
CA GLU A 155 2.83 4.38 11.90
C GLU A 155 3.61 3.33 11.08
N VAL A 156 3.08 2.91 9.91
CA VAL A 156 3.79 2.01 8.98
C VAL A 156 4.97 2.74 8.35
N ARG A 157 4.77 3.96 7.85
CA ARG A 157 5.79 4.77 7.17
C ARG A 157 7.00 5.00 8.05
N GLU A 158 6.83 5.26 9.34
CA GLU A 158 7.91 5.45 10.30
C GLU A 158 8.81 4.21 10.48
N LYS A 159 8.30 3.03 10.16
CA LYS A 159 9.02 1.77 10.27
C LYS A 159 9.70 1.33 8.98
N LEU A 160 9.36 1.95 7.87
CA LEU A 160 9.92 1.62 6.56
C LEU A 160 11.18 2.44 6.30
N LYS A 161 12.24 1.78 5.84
CA LYS A 161 13.42 2.42 5.28
C LYS A 161 13.24 2.56 3.78
N ASP A 162 13.54 3.74 3.26
CA ASP A 162 13.64 4.00 1.82
C ASP A 162 15.02 3.65 1.29
N MET A 163 15.16 3.51 -0.02
CA MET A 163 16.42 3.29 -0.72
C MET A 163 16.42 4.06 -2.03
N GLU A 164 17.61 4.45 -2.50
CA GLU A 164 17.73 5.04 -3.83
C GLU A 164 17.44 4.00 -4.92
N ILE A 165 16.62 4.39 -5.87
CA ILE A 165 16.32 3.61 -7.08
C ILE A 165 16.85 4.42 -8.25
N GLU A 166 17.73 3.81 -9.03
CA GLU A 166 18.23 4.40 -10.27
C GLU A 166 17.04 4.67 -11.21
N SER A 167 17.05 5.84 -11.84
CA SER A 167 16.14 6.13 -12.96
C SER A 167 16.55 5.27 -14.15
N ASP A 168 15.58 4.66 -14.79
CA ASP A 168 15.79 3.97 -16.08
C ASP A 168 16.28 4.93 -17.13
#